data_4427d242d9cd8ecd0733ee1078781500
#
_entry.id   4427d242d9cd8ecd0733ee1078781500
#
_cell.length_a   1.000
_cell.length_b   1.000
_cell.length_c   1.000
_cell.angle_alpha   90.00
_cell.angle_beta   90.00
_cell.angle_gamma   90.00
#
_symmetry.space_group_name_H-M   'P 1'
#
loop_
_entity.id
_entity.type
_entity.pdbx_description
1 polymer ?
#
loop_
_entity_poly.entity_id
_entity_poly.type
_entity_poly.pdbx_seq_one_letter_code
_entity_poly.pdbx_strand_id
1 'polypeptide(L)'
;GRYDRRRPFYKTASPSMDILVSSNLERLLYLLSGDDALVAQLMQQLNEEGTYEVPEDLLAKLRALFWAGCCDDAGAKAAIGSVWREHHYLCDTHTAVAWDVAQQYKKENADHNEVVVLSTASPYKFPAAVLEGIGESAKGDEFDVMEQLHDVTGVPVPKNLAGLRSREVRHRDVIEQGDMPVSYTHLRAHETRRHL
;
A
#
# COMPACT_ATOMS: atom_id res chain seq x y z
N GLY A 1 -0.32 9.93 19.80
CA GLY A 1 -1.29 9.01 20.38
C GLY A 1 -2.73 9.23 19.92
N ARG A 2 -3.00 10.31 19.18
CA ARG A 2 -4.35 10.60 18.66
C ARG A 2 -4.55 9.98 17.28
N TYR A 3 -5.65 9.28 17.10
CA TYR A 3 -6.13 8.78 15.83
C TYR A 3 -7.38 9.56 15.39
N ASP A 4 -7.43 10.07 14.16
CA ASP A 4 -8.54 10.86 13.64
C ASP A 4 -8.86 10.46 12.20
N ARG A 5 -10.03 9.86 11.96
CA ARG A 5 -10.49 9.45 10.63
C ARG A 5 -11.09 10.60 9.81
N ARG A 6 -11.29 11.76 10.41
CA ARG A 6 -11.86 12.95 9.75
C ARG A 6 -10.80 13.77 9.00
N ARG A 7 -9.52 13.37 9.08
CA ARG A 7 -8.44 13.99 8.32
C ARG A 7 -8.69 13.86 6.80
N PRO A 8 -8.14 14.76 5.98
CA PRO A 8 -8.24 14.63 4.52
C PRO A 8 -7.69 13.27 4.03
N PHE A 9 -8.37 12.72 3.04
CA PHE A 9 -7.91 11.52 2.33
C PHE A 9 -7.13 11.93 1.09
N TYR A 10 -5.91 11.45 0.97
CA TYR A 10 -5.05 11.68 -0.20
C TYR A 10 -4.92 10.37 -0.98
N LYS A 11 -5.16 10.45 -2.30
CA LYS A 11 -4.85 9.35 -3.22
C LYS A 11 -3.43 9.55 -3.73
N THR A 12 -2.60 8.52 -3.55
CA THR A 12 -1.20 8.55 -3.97
C THR A 12 -0.88 7.45 -4.97
N ALA A 13 0.35 7.43 -5.49
CA ALA A 13 0.86 6.35 -6.32
C ALA A 13 1.08 5.04 -5.54
N SER A 14 0.92 5.04 -4.22
CA SER A 14 1.01 3.86 -3.34
C SER A 14 -0.33 3.58 -2.64
N PRO A 15 -1.37 3.16 -3.39
CA PRO A 15 -2.74 3.10 -2.90
C PRO A 15 -2.97 2.17 -1.71
N SER A 16 -2.11 1.17 -1.49
CA SER A 16 -2.20 0.32 -0.30
C SER A 16 -1.81 1.04 1.01
N MET A 17 -1.16 2.20 0.90
CA MET A 17 -0.84 3.09 2.02
C MET A 17 -1.92 4.16 2.26
N ASP A 18 -2.83 4.35 1.31
CA ASP A 18 -3.91 5.33 1.35
C ASP A 18 -5.06 4.83 2.23
N ILE A 19 -4.86 4.84 3.53
CA ILE A 19 -5.81 4.31 4.52
C ILE A 19 -6.19 5.38 5.54
N LEU A 20 -7.48 5.54 5.80
CA LEU A 20 -7.98 6.36 6.92
C LEU A 20 -8.14 5.55 8.19
N VAL A 21 -8.57 4.29 8.09
CA VAL A 21 -8.77 3.40 9.23
C VAL A 21 -7.99 2.11 9.01
N SER A 22 -7.02 1.84 9.89
CA SER A 22 -6.13 0.68 9.81
C SER A 22 -6.52 -0.40 10.82
N SER A 23 -6.99 -1.54 10.33
CA SER A 23 -7.25 -2.72 11.15
C SER A 23 -5.97 -3.36 11.72
N ASN A 24 -4.82 -3.11 11.10
CA ASN A 24 -3.54 -3.56 11.63
C ASN A 24 -3.16 -2.81 12.91
N LEU A 25 -3.48 -1.52 13.00
CA LEU A 25 -3.24 -0.73 14.20
C LEU A 25 -4.12 -1.22 15.36
N GLU A 26 -5.39 -1.54 15.11
CA GLU A 26 -6.28 -2.15 16.11
C GLU A 26 -5.66 -3.42 16.72
N ARG A 27 -5.16 -4.33 15.89
CA ARG A 27 -4.48 -5.54 16.36
C ARG A 27 -3.22 -5.24 17.16
N LEU A 28 -2.44 -4.24 16.75
CA LEU A 28 -1.25 -3.83 17.48
C LEU A 28 -1.59 -3.27 18.86
N LEU A 29 -2.63 -2.45 18.96
CA LEU A 29 -3.11 -1.93 20.25
C LEU A 29 -3.50 -3.09 21.19
N TYR A 30 -4.21 -4.10 20.68
CA TYR A 30 -4.53 -5.30 21.46
C TYR A 30 -3.29 -6.07 21.91
N LEU A 31 -2.34 -6.32 21.00
CA LEU A 31 -1.12 -7.07 21.32
C LEU A 31 -0.27 -6.38 22.39
N LEU A 32 -0.25 -5.05 22.42
CA LEU A 32 0.54 -4.29 23.40
C LEU A 32 -0.18 -4.04 24.73
N SER A 33 -1.51 -3.94 24.71
CA SER A 33 -2.33 -3.73 25.92
C SER A 33 -2.69 -5.04 26.62
N GLY A 34 -2.99 -6.08 25.84
CA GLY A 34 -3.62 -7.32 26.34
C GLY A 34 -5.06 -7.11 26.81
N ASP A 35 -5.68 -5.99 26.46
CA ASP A 35 -6.99 -5.54 26.96
C ASP A 35 -7.97 -5.35 25.79
N ASP A 36 -8.87 -6.30 25.62
CA ASP A 36 -9.89 -6.30 24.58
C ASP A 36 -10.99 -5.25 24.84
N ALA A 37 -11.30 -4.99 26.10
CA ALA A 37 -12.30 -3.99 26.48
C ALA A 37 -11.81 -2.57 26.14
N LEU A 38 -10.53 -2.27 26.41
CA LEU A 38 -9.90 -1.01 26.00
C LEU A 38 -9.96 -0.84 24.49
N VAL A 39 -9.55 -1.86 23.71
CA VAL A 39 -9.57 -1.77 22.25
C VAL A 39 -10.98 -1.60 21.71
N ALA A 40 -11.97 -2.32 22.25
CA ALA A 40 -13.37 -2.14 21.89
C ALA A 40 -13.85 -0.71 22.15
N GLN A 41 -13.49 -0.12 23.30
CA GLN A 41 -13.80 1.27 23.62
C GLN A 41 -13.18 2.25 22.62
N LEU A 42 -11.90 2.09 22.28
CA LEU A 42 -11.21 2.95 21.29
C LEU A 42 -11.88 2.85 19.91
N MET A 43 -12.28 1.66 19.49
CA MET A 43 -12.97 1.45 18.20
C MET A 43 -14.39 2.04 18.24
N GLN A 44 -15.09 1.96 19.36
CA GLN A 44 -16.37 2.63 19.54
C GLN A 44 -16.22 4.16 19.43
N GLN A 45 -15.26 4.76 20.11
CA GLN A 45 -14.98 6.20 19.99
C GLN A 45 -14.65 6.58 18.53
N LEU A 46 -13.85 5.78 17.83
CA LEU A 46 -13.55 6.02 16.42
C LEU A 46 -14.83 6.01 15.56
N ASN A 47 -15.76 5.13 15.83
CA ASN A 47 -17.02 5.02 15.09
C ASN A 47 -17.99 6.16 15.40
N GLU A 48 -18.12 6.54 16.65
CA GLU A 48 -19.10 7.54 17.12
C GLU A 48 -18.58 8.97 16.96
N GLU A 49 -17.32 9.21 17.36
CA GLU A 49 -16.71 10.54 17.42
C GLU A 49 -15.76 10.83 16.25
N GLY A 50 -15.34 9.77 15.53
CA GLY A 50 -14.35 9.86 14.43
C GLY A 50 -12.91 9.98 14.90
N THR A 51 -12.65 9.88 16.21
CA THR A 51 -11.31 10.02 16.80
C THR A 51 -11.21 9.21 18.09
N TYR A 52 -9.99 8.85 18.48
CA TYR A 52 -9.66 8.37 19.82
C TYR A 52 -8.24 8.80 20.23
N GLU A 53 -7.94 8.71 21.51
CA GLU A 53 -6.61 8.90 22.05
C GLU A 53 -6.13 7.62 22.75
N VAL A 54 -4.92 7.20 22.41
CA VAL A 54 -4.28 6.03 23.04
C VAL A 54 -3.81 6.45 24.44
N PRO A 55 -4.11 5.67 25.51
CA PRO A 55 -3.59 5.92 26.85
C PRO A 55 -2.06 6.05 26.88
N GLU A 56 -1.53 6.92 27.73
CA GLU A 56 -0.12 7.30 27.73
C GLU A 56 0.83 6.11 27.98
N ASP A 57 0.44 5.19 28.84
CA ASP A 57 1.22 3.97 29.13
C ASP A 57 1.30 3.04 27.92
N LEU A 58 0.21 2.91 27.16
CA LEU A 58 0.18 2.14 25.91
C LEU A 58 0.93 2.88 24.79
N LEU A 59 0.81 4.20 24.74
CA LEU A 59 1.55 5.02 23.79
C LEU A 59 3.07 4.93 24.03
N ALA A 60 3.50 4.89 25.29
CA ALA A 60 4.90 4.69 25.64
C ALA A 60 5.44 3.33 25.15
N LYS A 61 4.65 2.25 25.31
CA LYS A 61 5.00 0.94 24.74
C LYS A 61 5.10 0.95 23.22
N LEU A 62 4.16 1.64 22.55
CA LEU A 62 4.19 1.83 21.10
C LEU A 62 5.48 2.54 20.65
N ARG A 63 5.81 3.67 21.26
CA ARG A 63 6.98 4.48 20.90
C ARG A 63 8.31 3.78 21.19
N ALA A 64 8.33 2.87 22.14
CA ALA A 64 9.52 2.06 22.42
C ALA A 64 9.86 1.04 21.32
N LEU A 65 8.88 0.65 20.50
CA LEU A 65 9.02 -0.39 19.47
C LEU A 65 8.88 0.14 18.06
N PHE A 66 8.17 1.25 17.86
CA PHE A 66 7.79 1.74 16.54
C PHE A 66 8.11 3.22 16.38
N TRP A 67 8.58 3.53 15.21
CA TRP A 67 8.65 4.89 14.69
C TRP A 67 7.80 4.97 13.41
N ALA A 68 7.27 6.14 13.08
CA ALA A 68 6.41 6.32 11.92
C ALA A 68 6.74 7.62 11.20
N GLY A 69 6.66 7.58 9.88
CA GLY A 69 6.80 8.74 9.02
C GLY A 69 5.79 8.69 7.89
N CYS A 70 5.84 9.69 7.02
CA CYS A 70 5.05 9.75 5.80
C CYS A 70 5.91 10.22 4.63
N CYS A 71 5.47 9.86 3.42
CA CYS A 71 6.11 10.22 2.18
C CYS A 71 5.01 10.56 1.16
N ASP A 72 5.14 11.68 0.46
CA ASP A 72 4.25 12.05 -0.63
C ASP A 72 4.71 11.44 -1.97
N ASP A 73 3.94 11.68 -3.04
CA ASP A 73 4.26 11.16 -4.37
C ASP A 73 5.60 11.69 -4.90
N ALA A 74 5.96 12.92 -4.58
CA ALA A 74 7.24 13.49 -5.00
C ALA A 74 8.43 12.79 -4.30
N GLY A 75 8.30 12.56 -3.00
CA GLY A 75 9.26 11.79 -2.22
C GLY A 75 9.38 10.34 -2.69
N ALA A 76 8.25 9.68 -2.94
CA ALA A 76 8.23 8.30 -3.45
C ALA A 76 8.92 8.19 -4.82
N LYS A 77 8.62 9.09 -5.77
CA LYS A 77 9.29 9.14 -7.08
C LYS A 77 10.79 9.43 -6.96
N ALA A 78 11.17 10.37 -6.09
CA ALA A 78 12.58 10.66 -5.82
C ALA A 78 13.31 9.42 -5.24
N ALA A 79 12.66 8.69 -4.32
CA ALA A 79 13.20 7.45 -3.76
C ALA A 79 13.38 6.36 -4.82
N ILE A 80 12.38 6.14 -5.72
CA ILE A 80 12.52 5.20 -6.85
C ILE A 80 13.75 5.56 -7.68
N GLY A 81 13.88 6.82 -8.06
CA GLY A 81 15.00 7.29 -8.88
C GLY A 81 16.37 7.15 -8.20
N SER A 82 16.47 7.45 -6.90
CA SER A 82 17.75 7.31 -6.18
C SER A 82 18.14 5.85 -6.01
N VAL A 83 17.19 4.99 -5.59
CA VAL A 83 17.44 3.55 -5.42
C VAL A 83 17.84 2.90 -6.76
N TRP A 84 17.21 3.28 -7.85
CA TRP A 84 17.56 2.80 -9.17
C TRP A 84 18.99 3.21 -9.57
N ARG A 85 19.33 4.48 -9.44
CA ARG A 85 20.66 5.00 -9.81
C ARG A 85 21.79 4.48 -8.94
N GLU A 86 21.56 4.36 -7.63
CA GLU A 86 22.61 4.07 -6.64
C GLU A 86 22.78 2.57 -6.41
N HIS A 87 21.69 1.81 -6.49
CA HIS A 87 21.67 0.39 -6.13
C HIS A 87 21.28 -0.53 -7.28
N HIS A 88 20.91 0.01 -8.44
CA HIS A 88 20.40 -0.76 -9.58
C HIS A 88 19.22 -1.67 -9.22
N TYR A 89 18.42 -1.24 -8.24
CA TYR A 89 17.25 -1.94 -7.79
C TYR A 89 15.99 -1.14 -8.17
N LEU A 90 15.10 -1.77 -8.94
CA LEU A 90 13.84 -1.16 -9.34
C LEU A 90 12.78 -1.48 -8.28
N CYS A 91 12.49 -0.53 -7.41
CA CYS A 91 11.47 -0.71 -6.39
C CYS A 91 10.09 -0.23 -6.88
N ASP A 92 9.03 -0.83 -6.32
CA ASP A 92 7.68 -0.33 -6.48
C ASP A 92 7.41 0.89 -5.60
N THR A 93 6.27 1.54 -5.82
CA THR A 93 5.89 2.77 -5.11
C THR A 93 5.77 2.60 -3.59
N HIS A 94 5.29 1.43 -3.11
CA HIS A 94 5.15 1.16 -1.68
C HIS A 94 6.51 0.92 -1.02
N THR A 95 7.39 0.19 -1.69
CA THR A 95 8.78 0.00 -1.25
C THR A 95 9.52 1.34 -1.21
N ALA A 96 9.25 2.24 -2.17
CA ALA A 96 9.82 3.59 -2.20
C ALA A 96 9.41 4.43 -0.99
N VAL A 97 8.13 4.39 -0.60
CA VAL A 97 7.65 5.04 0.63
C VAL A 97 8.37 4.47 1.85
N ALA A 98 8.47 3.15 1.96
CA ALA A 98 9.16 2.51 3.08
C ALA A 98 10.66 2.87 3.12
N TRP A 99 11.32 2.96 1.96
CA TRP A 99 12.70 3.41 1.84
C TRP A 99 12.88 4.86 2.32
N ASP A 100 12.06 5.78 1.82
CA ASP A 100 12.12 7.19 2.20
C ASP A 100 11.91 7.37 3.71
N VAL A 101 10.89 6.73 4.28
CA VAL A 101 10.61 6.75 5.72
C VAL A 101 11.75 6.15 6.54
N ALA A 102 12.41 5.09 6.04
CA ALA A 102 13.60 4.54 6.68
C ALA A 102 14.79 5.53 6.69
N GLN A 103 14.97 6.31 5.62
CA GLN A 103 15.98 7.37 5.58
C GLN A 103 15.65 8.52 6.53
N GLN A 104 14.37 8.92 6.63
CA GLN A 104 13.90 9.91 7.61
C GLN A 104 14.25 9.45 9.04
N TYR A 105 13.90 8.19 9.38
CA TYR A 105 14.21 7.60 10.68
C TYR A 105 15.71 7.65 11.00
N LYS A 106 16.56 7.19 10.09
CA LYS A 106 18.03 7.20 10.28
C LYS A 106 18.57 8.60 10.53
N LYS A 107 18.07 9.58 9.77
CA LYS A 107 18.49 10.98 9.88
C LYS A 107 18.07 11.60 11.22
N GLU A 108 16.82 11.36 11.64
CA GLU A 108 16.27 11.97 12.86
C GLU A 108 16.82 11.34 14.13
N ASN A 109 17.09 10.04 14.11
CA ASN A 109 17.56 9.31 15.30
C ASN A 109 19.07 9.07 15.32
N ALA A 110 19.81 9.56 14.32
CA ALA A 110 21.25 9.28 14.16
C ALA A 110 21.56 7.77 14.26
N ASP A 111 20.63 6.93 13.77
CA ASP A 111 20.73 5.48 13.83
C ASP A 111 21.55 4.96 12.66
N HIS A 112 22.66 4.29 12.97
CA HIS A 112 23.58 3.71 12.00
C HIS A 112 23.40 2.19 11.81
N ASN A 113 22.42 1.59 12.47
CA ASN A 113 22.12 0.18 12.31
C ASN A 113 21.64 -0.15 10.90
N GLU A 114 21.83 -1.40 10.50
CA GLU A 114 21.25 -1.91 9.27
C GLU A 114 19.72 -1.93 9.37
N VAL A 115 19.06 -1.46 8.32
CA VAL A 115 17.59 -1.45 8.21
C VAL A 115 17.18 -2.37 7.08
N VAL A 116 16.27 -3.29 7.36
CA VAL A 116 15.66 -4.15 6.35
C VAL A 116 14.37 -3.51 5.86
N VAL A 117 14.36 -3.13 4.58
CA VAL A 117 13.16 -2.60 3.91
C VAL A 117 12.43 -3.75 3.21
N LEU A 118 11.16 -3.96 3.55
CA LEU A 118 10.35 -4.99 2.94
C LEU A 118 9.84 -4.54 1.56
N SER A 119 10.24 -5.24 0.51
CA SER A 119 9.72 -5.05 -0.85
C SER A 119 8.47 -5.89 -1.04
N THR A 120 7.31 -5.25 -0.96
CA THR A 120 6.02 -5.93 -0.83
C THR A 120 5.25 -6.08 -2.14
N ALA A 121 5.66 -5.39 -3.20
CA ALA A 121 5.01 -5.43 -4.50
C ALA A 121 6.01 -5.41 -5.66
N SER A 122 5.52 -5.71 -6.86
CA SER A 122 6.31 -5.60 -8.09
C SER A 122 6.23 -4.16 -8.64
N PRO A 123 7.35 -3.60 -9.18
CA PRO A 123 7.31 -2.32 -9.90
C PRO A 123 6.34 -2.31 -11.09
N TYR A 124 6.07 -3.47 -11.67
CA TYR A 124 5.11 -3.65 -12.75
C TYR A 124 3.63 -3.55 -12.33
N LYS A 125 3.35 -3.42 -11.04
CA LYS A 125 1.99 -3.16 -10.56
C LYS A 125 1.58 -1.69 -10.75
N PHE A 126 2.56 -0.79 -10.74
CA PHE A 126 2.37 0.65 -10.92
C PHE A 126 3.42 1.22 -11.89
N PRO A 127 3.52 0.68 -13.11
CA PRO A 127 4.66 0.94 -13.99
C PRO A 127 4.78 2.40 -14.43
N ALA A 128 3.67 3.14 -14.54
CA ALA A 128 3.69 4.55 -14.90
C ALA A 128 4.40 5.40 -13.83
N ALA A 129 4.04 5.23 -12.56
CA ALA A 129 4.67 5.95 -11.46
C ALA A 129 6.15 5.58 -11.29
N VAL A 130 6.50 4.31 -11.57
CA VAL A 130 7.89 3.84 -11.54
C VAL A 130 8.71 4.46 -12.67
N LEU A 131 8.18 4.51 -13.90
CA LEU A 131 8.81 5.22 -15.03
C LEU A 131 9.06 6.68 -14.71
N GLU A 132 8.05 7.39 -14.21
CA GLU A 132 8.21 8.79 -13.78
C GLU A 132 9.31 8.95 -12.71
N GLY A 133 9.38 8.01 -11.76
CA GLY A 133 10.41 8.00 -10.72
C GLY A 133 11.83 7.84 -11.25
N ILE A 134 12.04 7.08 -12.32
CA ILE A 134 13.36 6.95 -12.98
C ILE A 134 13.63 8.03 -14.02
N GLY A 135 12.70 8.99 -14.20
CA GLY A 135 12.88 10.14 -15.09
C GLY A 135 12.31 9.95 -16.51
N GLU A 136 11.50 8.92 -16.71
CA GLU A 136 10.87 8.61 -18.00
C GLU A 136 9.37 8.97 -17.99
N SER A 137 8.80 9.17 -19.19
CA SER A 137 7.37 9.48 -19.33
C SER A 137 6.61 8.25 -19.81
N ALA A 138 5.57 7.84 -19.09
CA ALA A 138 4.69 6.76 -19.49
C ALA A 138 3.90 7.12 -20.77
N LYS A 139 3.82 6.19 -21.73
CA LYS A 139 3.12 6.38 -23.01
C LYS A 139 2.33 5.13 -23.37
N GLY A 140 1.09 5.33 -23.85
CA GLY A 140 0.21 4.24 -24.27
C GLY A 140 -0.69 3.71 -23.16
N ASP A 141 -1.16 2.48 -23.31
CA ASP A 141 -1.97 1.80 -22.30
C ASP A 141 -1.09 1.15 -21.21
N GLU A 142 -1.70 0.54 -20.21
CA GLU A 142 -0.98 -0.09 -19.09
C GLU A 142 0.01 -1.16 -19.52
N PHE A 143 -0.28 -1.89 -20.61
CA PHE A 143 0.62 -2.92 -21.13
C PHE A 143 1.78 -2.33 -21.90
N ASP A 144 1.54 -1.26 -22.68
CA ASP A 144 2.61 -0.51 -23.36
C ASP A 144 3.58 0.08 -22.34
N VAL A 145 3.05 0.60 -21.21
CA VAL A 145 3.84 1.15 -20.12
C VAL A 145 4.67 0.08 -19.42
N MET A 146 4.14 -1.14 -19.26
CA MET A 146 4.92 -2.27 -18.73
C MET A 146 6.06 -2.67 -19.68
N GLU A 147 5.80 -2.72 -20.98
CA GLU A 147 6.83 -3.02 -22.00
C GLU A 147 7.91 -1.92 -22.00
N GLN A 148 7.50 -0.65 -21.97
CA GLN A 148 8.42 0.48 -21.87
C GLN A 148 9.31 0.41 -20.62
N LEU A 149 8.74 0.06 -19.45
CA LEU A 149 9.52 -0.09 -18.23
C LEU A 149 10.56 -1.22 -18.35
N HIS A 150 10.18 -2.32 -19.00
CA HIS A 150 11.11 -3.40 -19.31
C HIS A 150 12.25 -2.94 -20.23
N ASP A 151 11.91 -2.27 -21.33
CA ASP A 151 12.87 -1.83 -22.33
C ASP A 151 13.90 -0.85 -21.77
N VAL A 152 13.46 0.07 -20.90
CA VAL A 152 14.34 1.07 -20.28
C VAL A 152 15.23 0.46 -19.19
N THR A 153 14.69 -0.49 -18.41
CA THR A 153 15.38 -0.98 -17.21
C THR A 153 16.05 -2.34 -17.38
N GLY A 154 15.63 -3.14 -18.35
CA GLY A 154 16.04 -4.53 -18.50
C GLY A 154 15.48 -5.48 -17.43
N VAL A 155 14.70 -4.97 -16.46
CA VAL A 155 14.07 -5.79 -15.41
C VAL A 155 12.96 -6.64 -16.04
N PRO A 156 12.95 -7.97 -15.85
CA PRO A 156 11.98 -8.82 -16.54
C PRO A 156 10.55 -8.62 -16.01
N VAL A 157 9.58 -8.55 -16.93
CA VAL A 157 8.15 -8.56 -16.58
C VAL A 157 7.80 -9.89 -15.92
N PRO A 158 7.12 -9.90 -14.76
CA PRO A 158 6.68 -11.14 -14.13
C PRO A 158 5.82 -12.01 -15.06
N LYS A 159 6.05 -13.31 -15.09
CA LYS A 159 5.38 -14.26 -16.04
C LYS A 159 3.86 -14.19 -15.99
N ASN A 160 3.28 -13.95 -14.82
CA ASN A 160 1.83 -13.82 -14.63
C ASN A 160 1.26 -12.51 -15.22
N LEU A 161 2.08 -11.49 -15.42
CA LEU A 161 1.67 -10.22 -16.04
C LEU A 161 1.95 -10.19 -17.55
N ALA A 162 3.07 -10.73 -17.99
CA ALA A 162 3.52 -10.69 -19.39
C ALA A 162 2.49 -11.23 -20.40
N GLY A 163 1.67 -12.18 -19.98
CA GLY A 163 0.65 -12.78 -20.86
C GLY A 163 -0.75 -12.17 -20.74
N LEU A 164 -0.96 -11.15 -19.91
CA LEU A 164 -2.33 -10.67 -19.62
C LEU A 164 -3.01 -10.02 -20.84
N ARG A 165 -2.27 -9.26 -21.65
CA ARG A 165 -2.82 -8.58 -22.86
C ARG A 165 -3.48 -9.57 -23.81
N SER A 166 -2.95 -10.79 -23.93
CA SER A 166 -3.47 -11.82 -24.85
C SER A 166 -4.55 -12.72 -24.24
N ARG A 167 -4.83 -12.58 -22.94
CA ARG A 167 -5.85 -13.42 -22.29
C ARG A 167 -7.25 -12.92 -22.58
N GLU A 168 -8.17 -13.87 -22.71
CA GLU A 168 -9.59 -13.56 -22.83
C GLU A 168 -10.12 -12.91 -21.54
N VAL A 169 -10.84 -11.80 -21.68
CA VAL A 169 -11.59 -11.18 -20.59
C VAL A 169 -12.83 -12.01 -20.31
N ARG A 170 -12.81 -12.81 -19.23
CA ARG A 170 -13.88 -13.73 -18.86
C ARG A 170 -15.05 -13.05 -18.13
N HIS A 171 -14.78 -12.01 -17.35
CA HIS A 171 -15.78 -11.29 -16.57
C HIS A 171 -15.94 -9.89 -17.17
N ARG A 172 -17.09 -9.61 -17.78
CA ARG A 172 -17.33 -8.34 -18.50
C ARG A 172 -18.46 -7.52 -17.88
N ASP A 173 -19.10 -8.06 -16.84
CA ASP A 173 -20.20 -7.40 -16.17
C ASP A 173 -19.69 -6.21 -15.35
N VAL A 174 -20.31 -5.06 -15.55
CA VAL A 174 -20.09 -3.84 -14.78
C VAL A 174 -21.35 -3.61 -13.98
N ILE A 175 -21.21 -3.46 -12.68
CA ILE A 175 -22.34 -3.30 -11.75
C ILE A 175 -22.10 -2.07 -10.86
N GLU A 176 -23.18 -1.49 -10.36
CA GLU A 176 -23.11 -0.47 -9.33
C GLU A 176 -22.71 -1.08 -7.98
N GLN A 177 -22.06 -0.28 -7.14
CA GLN A 177 -21.57 -0.75 -5.84
C GLN A 177 -22.66 -1.34 -4.96
N GLY A 178 -23.88 -0.78 -5.02
CA GLY A 178 -25.04 -1.27 -4.27
C GLY A 178 -25.53 -2.67 -4.70
N ASP A 179 -25.25 -3.07 -5.94
CA ASP A 179 -25.67 -4.34 -6.52
C ASP A 179 -24.69 -5.48 -6.27
N MET A 180 -23.52 -5.21 -5.68
CA MET A 180 -22.48 -6.23 -5.46
C MET A 180 -22.98 -7.48 -4.70
N PRO A 181 -23.77 -7.41 -3.62
CA PRO A 181 -24.25 -8.59 -2.91
C PRO A 181 -25.15 -9.48 -3.79
N VAL A 182 -26.02 -8.86 -4.58
CA VAL A 182 -26.96 -9.58 -5.47
C VAL A 182 -26.21 -10.22 -6.62
N SER A 183 -25.31 -9.49 -7.28
CA SER A 183 -24.48 -10.00 -8.38
C SER A 183 -23.60 -11.16 -7.92
N TYR A 184 -22.96 -11.07 -6.75
CA TYR A 184 -22.18 -12.17 -6.20
C TYR A 184 -22.99 -13.42 -5.94
N THR A 185 -24.22 -13.29 -5.45
CA THR A 185 -25.13 -14.42 -5.23
C THR A 185 -25.50 -15.10 -6.56
N HIS A 186 -25.75 -14.32 -7.61
CA HIS A 186 -26.05 -14.85 -8.94
C HIS A 186 -24.87 -15.60 -9.56
N LEU A 187 -23.65 -15.05 -9.45
CA LEU A 187 -22.43 -15.71 -9.93
C LEU A 187 -22.23 -17.08 -9.27
N ARG A 188 -22.37 -17.17 -7.94
CA ARG A 188 -22.27 -18.46 -7.21
C ARG A 188 -23.34 -19.45 -7.61
N ALA A 189 -24.55 -19.00 -7.85
CA ALA A 189 -25.62 -19.88 -8.30
C ALA A 189 -25.36 -20.48 -9.69
N HIS A 190 -24.67 -19.79 -10.58
CA HIS A 190 -24.25 -20.31 -11.88
C HIS A 190 -23.08 -21.30 -11.78
N GLU A 191 -22.13 -21.09 -10.86
CA GLU A 191 -21.01 -22.02 -10.65
C GLU A 191 -21.49 -23.37 -10.07
N THR A 192 -22.42 -23.38 -9.12
CA THR A 192 -22.97 -24.61 -8.54
C THR A 192 -23.77 -25.45 -9.53
N ARG A 193 -24.35 -24.87 -10.59
CA ARG A 193 -25.06 -25.60 -11.65
C ARG A 193 -24.12 -26.27 -12.66
N ARG A 194 -22.84 -25.92 -12.71
CA ARG A 194 -21.84 -26.54 -13.61
C ARG A 194 -21.16 -27.77 -13.01
N HIS A 195 -21.39 -28.07 -11.73
CA HIS A 195 -20.81 -29.21 -11.02
C HIS A 195 -21.87 -30.28 -10.62
N LEU A 196 -23.07 -30.20 -11.14
CA LEU A 196 -24.12 -31.25 -11.15
C LEU A 196 -24.29 -31.79 -12.56
#